data_db1d0e9704de0f4d2921606b6ae56919
#
_entry.id   db1d0e9704de0f4d2921606b6ae56919
#
_cell.length_a   1.000
_cell.length_b   1.000
_cell.length_c   1.000
_cell.angle_alpha   90.00
_cell.angle_beta   90.00
_cell.angle_gamma   90.00
#
_symmetry.space_group_name_H-M   'P 1'
#
loop_
_entity.id
_entity.type
_entity.pdbx_description
1 polymer ?
#
loop_
_entity_poly.entity_id
_entity_poly.type
_entity_poly.pdbx_seq_one_letter_code
_entity_poly.pdbx_strand_id
1 'polypeptide(L)'
;MAVRRLNVVIKNCKSLFSLVGVLLGGFFATEPTWADPPKTYPYKVTTTVGMVTDIVKQVAGDRAEVTGIIGEGVDPHLYNPTRSDVAALTSADVVFYSGLMLEGKMADTLVRVARSGKAVYAVTELLDEKFLLEPAEMQGHFDPHVWMDVAAWSKGVEAVAKSLGEFDPPHSAVYLSNAARYTSELSALDTYARDTIRTVADKQRVLITAH
;
A
#
# COMPACT_ATOMS: atom_id res chain seq x y z
N MET A 1 -2.95 -13.53 21.37
CA MET A 1 -3.61 -14.43 20.41
C MET A 1 -3.52 -13.77 19.06
N ALA A 2 -2.61 -14.24 18.23
CA ALA A 2 -2.16 -13.54 17.01
C ALA A 2 -3.23 -13.54 15.93
N VAL A 3 -3.70 -12.37 15.54
CA VAL A 3 -4.46 -12.17 14.30
C VAL A 3 -3.45 -12.12 13.15
N ARG A 4 -3.07 -13.29 12.68
CA ARG A 4 -2.21 -13.43 11.50
C ARG A 4 -3.01 -13.10 10.25
N ARG A 5 -2.49 -12.13 9.50
CA ARG A 5 -2.54 -11.95 8.04
C ARG A 5 -3.86 -12.36 7.37
N LEU A 6 -4.66 -11.40 7.01
CA LEU A 6 -5.65 -11.58 5.95
C LEU A 6 -5.02 -11.17 4.61
N ASN A 7 -3.99 -11.91 4.19
CA ASN A 7 -3.59 -11.92 2.80
C ASN A 7 -4.64 -12.74 2.04
N VAL A 8 -5.70 -12.09 1.58
CA VAL A 8 -6.65 -12.71 0.67
C VAL A 8 -6.05 -12.68 -0.74
N VAL A 9 -5.08 -13.54 -0.96
CA VAL A 9 -4.80 -14.04 -2.30
C VAL A 9 -5.82 -15.15 -2.54
N ILE A 10 -6.93 -14.84 -3.17
CA ILE A 10 -7.84 -15.86 -3.72
C ILE A 10 -7.12 -16.50 -4.91
N LYS A 11 -6.30 -17.52 -4.62
CA LYS A 11 -5.84 -18.46 -5.65
C LYS A 11 -6.94 -19.47 -5.90
N ASN A 12 -7.38 -19.50 -7.15
CA ASN A 12 -8.26 -20.46 -7.77
C ASN A 12 -8.21 -21.85 -7.17
N CYS A 13 -9.34 -22.29 -6.63
CA CYS A 13 -9.63 -23.67 -6.33
C CYS A 13 -9.89 -24.41 -7.65
N LYS A 14 -8.92 -25.15 -8.17
CA LYS A 14 -9.15 -26.15 -9.22
C LYS A 14 -9.23 -27.52 -8.57
N SER A 15 -10.42 -28.04 -8.67
CA SER A 15 -10.88 -29.40 -8.39
C SER A 15 -9.93 -30.47 -8.92
N LEU A 16 -9.61 -31.46 -8.05
CA LEU A 16 -9.14 -32.79 -8.45
C LEU A 16 -10.28 -33.55 -9.14
N PHE A 17 -10.08 -33.92 -10.38
CA PHE A 17 -10.78 -35.09 -10.96
C PHE A 17 -9.81 -35.95 -11.77
N SER A 18 -9.84 -37.17 -11.38
CA SER A 18 -9.41 -38.48 -11.77
C SER A 18 -8.86 -38.72 -13.18
N LEU A 19 -7.78 -39.53 -13.20
CA LEU A 19 -7.22 -40.26 -14.34
C LEU A 19 -8.27 -41.26 -14.91
N VAL A 20 -8.57 -41.14 -16.22
CA VAL A 20 -8.82 -42.30 -17.09
C VAL A 20 -8.22 -41.95 -18.46
N GLY A 21 -7.26 -42.74 -18.88
CA GLY A 21 -6.61 -42.56 -20.16
C GLY A 21 -7.48 -43.02 -21.36
N VAL A 22 -7.48 -42.23 -22.41
CA VAL A 22 -7.67 -42.69 -23.78
C VAL A 22 -6.80 -41.85 -24.70
N LEU A 23 -5.90 -42.50 -25.40
CA LEU A 23 -5.13 -41.98 -26.54
C LEU A 23 -6.07 -41.59 -27.67
N LEU A 24 -6.15 -40.31 -28.02
CA LEU A 24 -6.59 -39.83 -29.33
C LEU A 24 -6.15 -38.35 -29.52
N GLY A 25 -5.48 -38.11 -30.64
CA GLY A 25 -5.14 -36.89 -31.35
C GLY A 25 -5.16 -35.56 -30.59
N GLY A 26 -3.97 -34.97 -30.40
CA GLY A 26 -3.81 -33.66 -29.77
C GLY A 26 -4.47 -32.53 -30.58
N PHE A 27 -5.65 -32.13 -30.20
CA PHE A 27 -6.13 -30.78 -30.39
C PHE A 27 -5.73 -30.00 -29.12
N PHE A 28 -4.64 -29.27 -29.21
CA PHE A 28 -4.37 -28.20 -28.23
C PHE A 28 -5.45 -27.15 -28.42
N ALA A 29 -6.57 -27.29 -27.71
CA ALA A 29 -7.47 -26.19 -27.49
C ALA A 29 -6.73 -25.17 -26.68
N THR A 30 -6.18 -24.13 -27.32
CA THR A 30 -5.76 -22.91 -26.62
C THR A 30 -7.02 -22.33 -26.00
N GLU A 31 -7.17 -22.48 -24.69
CA GLU A 31 -8.20 -21.76 -23.94
C GLU A 31 -8.10 -20.28 -24.34
N PRO A 32 -9.20 -19.62 -24.71
CA PRO A 32 -9.16 -18.19 -24.94
C PRO A 32 -8.76 -17.54 -23.61
N THR A 33 -7.54 -17.02 -23.53
CA THR A 33 -7.16 -16.12 -22.46
C THR A 33 -8.02 -14.88 -22.64
N TRP A 34 -9.05 -14.76 -21.80
CA TRP A 34 -9.78 -13.51 -21.65
C TRP A 34 -8.76 -12.52 -21.09
N ALA A 35 -8.15 -11.73 -21.96
CA ALA A 35 -7.37 -10.59 -21.54
C ALA A 35 -8.33 -9.65 -20.79
N ASP A 36 -7.94 -9.23 -19.60
CA ASP A 36 -8.67 -8.17 -18.91
C ASP A 36 -8.86 -7.00 -19.87
N PRO A 37 -10.02 -6.32 -19.85
CA PRO A 37 -10.24 -5.18 -20.73
C PRO A 37 -9.12 -4.16 -20.51
N PRO A 38 -8.62 -3.52 -21.58
CA PRO A 38 -7.53 -2.56 -21.45
C PRO A 38 -7.93 -1.49 -20.45
N LYS A 39 -7.04 -1.22 -19.48
CA LYS A 39 -7.27 -0.18 -18.47
C LYS A 39 -7.36 1.18 -19.15
N THR A 40 -8.35 1.96 -18.73
CA THR A 40 -8.44 3.37 -19.14
C THR A 40 -7.43 4.19 -18.31
N TYR A 41 -6.62 5.01 -18.97
CA TYR A 41 -5.65 5.88 -18.29
C TYR A 41 -6.09 7.35 -18.38
N PRO A 42 -5.84 8.15 -17.34
CA PRO A 42 -5.38 7.70 -16.03
C PRO A 42 -6.46 6.91 -15.27
N TYR A 43 -6.06 5.80 -14.60
CA TYR A 43 -6.95 5.10 -13.69
C TYR A 43 -7.04 5.83 -12.35
N LYS A 44 -8.13 5.60 -11.60
CA LYS A 44 -8.41 6.31 -10.35
C LYS A 44 -7.81 5.58 -9.15
N VAL A 45 -6.99 6.30 -8.39
CA VAL A 45 -6.49 5.82 -7.10
C VAL A 45 -7.03 6.71 -5.99
N THR A 46 -7.61 6.09 -4.98
CA THR A 46 -7.98 6.78 -3.74
C THR A 46 -7.03 6.37 -2.63
N THR A 47 -6.52 7.35 -1.91
CA THR A 47 -5.62 7.16 -0.76
C THR A 47 -6.22 7.77 0.49
N THR A 48 -5.77 7.37 1.66
CA THR A 48 -6.27 7.91 2.94
C THR A 48 -5.50 9.16 3.36
N VAL A 49 -4.26 9.03 3.77
CA VAL A 49 -3.44 10.09 4.38
C VAL A 49 -2.46 10.71 3.39
N GLY A 50 -2.06 11.96 3.65
CA GLY A 50 -1.20 12.75 2.78
C GLY A 50 0.12 12.05 2.43
N MET A 51 0.76 11.37 3.40
CA MET A 51 2.02 10.65 3.21
C MET A 51 1.87 9.50 2.20
N VAL A 52 0.77 8.76 2.27
CA VAL A 52 0.45 7.70 1.29
C VAL A 52 0.10 8.32 -0.06
N THR A 53 -0.66 9.43 -0.06
CA THR A 53 -1.00 10.16 -1.28
C THR A 53 0.25 10.58 -2.05
N ASP A 54 1.25 11.10 -1.34
CA ASP A 54 2.50 11.56 -1.94
C ASP A 54 3.26 10.42 -2.62
N ILE A 55 3.58 9.35 -1.89
CA ILE A 55 4.35 8.24 -2.46
C ILE A 55 3.61 7.56 -3.61
N VAL A 56 2.28 7.46 -3.55
CA VAL A 56 1.48 6.90 -4.65
C VAL A 56 1.54 7.80 -5.88
N LYS A 57 1.45 9.12 -5.73
CA LYS A 57 1.64 10.07 -6.84
C LYS A 57 3.02 9.96 -7.47
N GLN A 58 4.08 9.90 -6.64
CA GLN A 58 5.46 9.79 -7.12
C GLN A 58 5.70 8.52 -7.92
N VAL A 59 5.09 7.40 -7.51
CA VAL A 59 5.27 6.10 -8.17
C VAL A 59 4.36 5.97 -9.40
N ALA A 60 3.10 6.34 -9.30
CA ALA A 60 2.13 6.19 -10.38
C ALA A 60 2.40 7.13 -11.57
N GLY A 61 2.91 8.35 -11.30
CA GLY A 61 3.08 9.38 -12.31
C GLY A 61 1.77 9.67 -13.05
N ASP A 62 1.86 9.88 -14.36
CA ASP A 62 0.72 10.22 -15.20
C ASP A 62 -0.25 9.03 -15.47
N ARG A 63 0.05 7.85 -14.94
CA ARG A 63 -0.79 6.66 -15.13
C ARG A 63 -2.01 6.64 -14.24
N ALA A 64 -2.02 7.39 -13.13
CA ALA A 64 -3.14 7.44 -12.20
C ALA A 64 -3.54 8.87 -11.82
N GLU A 65 -4.84 9.05 -11.64
CA GLU A 65 -5.41 10.20 -10.94
C GLU A 65 -5.51 9.84 -9.45
N VAL A 66 -4.65 10.44 -8.62
CA VAL A 66 -4.54 10.11 -7.20
C VAL A 66 -5.23 11.15 -6.34
N THR A 67 -6.23 10.73 -5.58
CA THR A 67 -7.01 11.58 -4.65
C THR A 67 -6.84 11.09 -3.21
N GLY A 68 -6.43 11.98 -2.31
CA GLY A 68 -6.39 11.73 -0.86
C GLY A 68 -7.70 12.11 -0.19
N ILE A 69 -8.12 11.33 0.82
CA ILE A 69 -9.34 11.56 1.58
C ILE A 69 -9.08 12.49 2.77
N ILE A 70 -8.07 12.16 3.58
CA ILE A 70 -7.79 12.86 4.84
C ILE A 70 -6.88 14.04 4.52
N GLY A 71 -7.42 15.25 4.72
CA GLY A 71 -6.70 16.49 4.45
C GLY A 71 -5.60 16.78 5.46
N GLU A 72 -4.78 17.78 5.14
CA GLU A 72 -3.71 18.26 6.01
C GLU A 72 -4.28 18.78 7.36
N GLY A 73 -3.57 18.45 8.45
CA GLY A 73 -3.95 18.86 9.80
C GLY A 73 -5.10 18.06 10.42
N VAL A 74 -5.61 17.04 9.74
CA VAL A 74 -6.66 16.15 10.27
C VAL A 74 -6.03 14.90 10.86
N ASP A 75 -6.38 14.57 12.11
CA ASP A 75 -5.91 13.37 12.80
C ASP A 75 -6.52 12.10 12.17
N PRO A 76 -5.72 11.23 11.56
CA PRO A 76 -6.20 10.01 10.92
C PRO A 76 -6.76 8.97 11.91
N HIS A 77 -6.30 8.95 13.15
CA HIS A 77 -6.79 8.02 14.17
C HIS A 77 -8.25 8.28 14.53
N LEU A 78 -8.66 9.55 14.48
CA LEU A 78 -9.99 10.00 14.88
C LEU A 78 -10.92 10.27 13.70
N TYR A 79 -10.41 10.21 12.46
CA TYR A 79 -11.18 10.56 11.28
C TYR A 79 -12.31 9.57 11.01
N ASN A 80 -13.54 10.06 11.00
CA ASN A 80 -14.71 9.28 10.61
C ASN A 80 -15.00 9.51 9.12
N PRO A 81 -15.05 8.44 8.29
CA PRO A 81 -15.30 8.59 6.87
C PRO A 81 -16.72 9.15 6.60
N THR A 82 -16.80 10.11 5.71
CA THR A 82 -18.05 10.68 5.22
C THR A 82 -18.65 9.79 4.11
N ARG A 83 -19.88 10.09 3.71
CA ARG A 83 -20.50 9.41 2.55
C ARG A 83 -19.74 9.63 1.25
N SER A 84 -19.16 10.82 1.06
CA SER A 84 -18.31 11.14 -0.09
C SER A 84 -17.03 10.30 -0.10
N ASP A 85 -16.43 10.07 1.06
CA ASP A 85 -15.22 9.25 1.17
C ASP A 85 -15.50 7.79 0.83
N VAL A 86 -16.62 7.26 1.34
CA VAL A 86 -17.06 5.90 0.98
C VAL A 86 -17.33 5.80 -0.52
N ALA A 87 -17.94 6.83 -1.13
CA ALA A 87 -18.16 6.86 -2.57
C ALA A 87 -16.83 6.92 -3.34
N ALA A 88 -15.86 7.74 -2.91
CA ALA A 88 -14.53 7.81 -3.49
C ALA A 88 -13.79 6.47 -3.43
N LEU A 89 -13.77 5.83 -2.26
CA LEU A 89 -13.17 4.50 -2.08
C LEU A 89 -13.84 3.44 -2.98
N THR A 90 -15.15 3.48 -3.10
CA THR A 90 -15.90 2.51 -3.89
C THR A 90 -15.72 2.72 -5.39
N SER A 91 -15.60 3.97 -5.85
CA SER A 91 -15.43 4.30 -7.27
C SER A 91 -13.98 4.23 -7.77
N ALA A 92 -12.99 4.19 -6.88
CA ALA A 92 -11.59 4.04 -7.25
C ALA A 92 -11.33 2.69 -7.94
N ASP A 93 -10.32 2.63 -8.79
CA ASP A 93 -9.81 1.38 -9.36
C ASP A 93 -8.88 0.68 -8.35
N VAL A 94 -8.10 1.46 -7.60
CA VAL A 94 -7.19 1.00 -6.55
C VAL A 94 -7.30 1.89 -5.33
N VAL A 95 -7.15 1.31 -4.16
CA VAL A 95 -7.11 2.03 -2.87
C VAL A 95 -5.79 1.73 -2.16
N PHE A 96 -5.13 2.78 -1.67
CA PHE A 96 -4.00 2.67 -0.75
C PHE A 96 -4.30 3.37 0.56
N TYR A 97 -3.94 2.74 1.67
CA TYR A 97 -4.03 3.32 3.01
C TYR A 97 -2.77 2.99 3.81
N SER A 98 -2.54 3.68 4.93
CA SER A 98 -1.34 3.44 5.72
C SER A 98 -1.31 2.03 6.29
N GLY A 99 -2.31 1.66 7.07
CA GLY A 99 -2.33 0.38 7.79
C GLY A 99 -1.85 0.51 9.23
N LEU A 100 -1.60 -0.63 9.89
CA LEU A 100 -1.21 -0.72 11.31
C LEU A 100 -2.16 0.06 12.24
N MET A 101 -3.44 0.08 11.92
CA MET A 101 -4.49 0.77 12.67
C MET A 101 -4.39 2.31 12.67
N LEU A 102 -3.58 2.91 11.81
CA LEU A 102 -3.53 4.38 11.70
C LEU A 102 -4.92 4.95 11.42
N GLU A 103 -5.64 4.37 10.45
CA GLU A 103 -6.99 4.77 10.08
C GLU A 103 -8.04 3.96 10.86
N GLY A 104 -7.90 3.87 12.17
CA GLY A 104 -8.67 2.95 13.00
C GLY A 104 -10.18 2.99 12.79
N LYS A 105 -10.78 4.20 12.70
CA LYS A 105 -12.23 4.37 12.46
C LYS A 105 -12.67 4.09 11.03
N MET A 106 -11.74 4.04 10.07
CA MET A 106 -12.01 3.67 8.68
C MET A 106 -11.85 2.17 8.41
N ALA A 107 -11.26 1.40 9.34
CA ALA A 107 -10.88 0.00 9.13
C ALA A 107 -12.05 -0.85 8.58
N ASP A 108 -13.24 -0.75 9.15
CA ASP A 108 -14.42 -1.48 8.69
C ASP A 108 -14.83 -1.11 7.26
N THR A 109 -14.68 0.17 6.89
CA THR A 109 -14.99 0.65 5.54
C THR A 109 -13.98 0.10 4.53
N LEU A 110 -12.68 0.15 4.84
CA LEU A 110 -11.61 -0.39 4.01
C LEU A 110 -11.76 -1.90 3.80
N VAL A 111 -12.09 -2.64 4.87
CA VAL A 111 -12.37 -4.08 4.79
C VAL A 111 -13.57 -4.38 3.89
N ARG A 112 -14.67 -3.60 3.98
CA ARG A 112 -15.84 -3.78 3.10
C ARG A 112 -15.48 -3.51 1.64
N VAL A 113 -14.70 -2.47 1.36
CA VAL A 113 -14.24 -2.15 0.00
C VAL A 113 -13.36 -3.28 -0.54
N ALA A 114 -12.43 -3.81 0.25
CA ALA A 114 -11.59 -4.94 -0.14
C ALA A 114 -12.42 -6.21 -0.42
N ARG A 115 -13.42 -6.50 0.42
CA ARG A 115 -14.33 -7.66 0.23
C ARG A 115 -15.21 -7.56 -1.01
N SER A 116 -15.40 -6.37 -1.58
CA SER A 116 -16.10 -6.23 -2.87
C SER A 116 -15.25 -6.62 -4.08
N GLY A 117 -14.03 -7.12 -3.87
CA GLY A 117 -13.11 -7.53 -4.92
C GLY A 117 -12.20 -6.41 -5.45
N LYS A 118 -12.23 -5.24 -4.82
CA LYS A 118 -11.38 -4.11 -5.19
C LYS A 118 -9.93 -4.32 -4.72
N ALA A 119 -8.98 -3.83 -5.50
CA ALA A 119 -7.57 -3.77 -5.12
C ALA A 119 -7.38 -2.74 -3.98
N VAL A 120 -7.09 -3.22 -2.77
CA VAL A 120 -6.88 -2.40 -1.56
C VAL A 120 -5.59 -2.83 -0.89
N TYR A 121 -4.69 -1.89 -0.65
CA TYR A 121 -3.36 -2.15 -0.11
C TYR A 121 -3.09 -1.31 1.15
N ALA A 122 -2.69 -1.97 2.24
CA ALA A 122 -2.15 -1.36 3.44
C ALA A 122 -0.63 -1.22 3.27
N VAL A 123 -0.14 -0.02 2.99
CA VAL A 123 1.27 0.19 2.61
C VAL A 123 2.23 -0.35 3.66
N THR A 124 2.01 0.00 4.94
CA THR A 124 2.92 -0.39 6.03
C THR A 124 2.85 -1.87 6.37
N GLU A 125 1.71 -2.52 6.13
CA GLU A 125 1.53 -3.97 6.36
C GLU A 125 2.20 -4.83 5.27
N LEU A 126 2.66 -4.21 4.17
CA LEU A 126 3.45 -4.87 3.13
C LEU A 126 4.96 -4.87 3.43
N LEU A 127 5.39 -4.15 4.46
CA LEU A 127 6.78 -4.09 4.88
C LEU A 127 7.18 -5.35 5.66
N ASP A 128 8.48 -5.69 5.64
CA ASP A 128 9.05 -6.68 6.54
C ASP A 128 9.03 -6.11 7.98
N GLU A 129 8.59 -6.91 8.95
CA GLU A 129 8.45 -6.52 10.36
C GLU A 129 9.73 -5.91 10.96
N LYS A 130 10.91 -6.26 10.45
CA LYS A 130 12.20 -5.67 10.87
C LYS A 130 12.32 -4.15 10.62
N PHE A 131 11.45 -3.58 9.78
CA PHE A 131 11.38 -2.14 9.52
C PHE A 131 10.33 -1.43 10.36
N LEU A 132 9.59 -2.18 11.19
CA LEU A 132 8.52 -1.67 12.02
C LEU A 132 8.97 -1.57 13.48
N LEU A 133 8.54 -0.54 14.17
CA LEU A 133 8.78 -0.38 15.60
C LEU A 133 7.65 -1.04 16.38
N GLU A 134 8.02 -1.80 17.41
CA GLU A 134 7.09 -2.34 18.42
C GLU A 134 7.46 -1.74 19.78
N PRO A 135 6.89 -0.57 20.15
CA PRO A 135 7.14 0.04 21.44
C PRO A 135 6.66 -0.86 22.58
N ALA A 136 7.38 -0.83 23.70
CA ALA A 136 7.06 -1.69 24.85
C ALA A 136 5.62 -1.45 25.39
N GLU A 137 5.11 -0.23 25.21
CA GLU A 137 3.77 0.20 25.61
C GLU A 137 2.68 -0.34 24.68
N MET A 138 3.04 -0.71 23.46
CA MET A 138 2.12 -1.19 22.41
C MET A 138 2.21 -2.70 22.20
N GLN A 139 2.41 -3.48 23.25
CA GLN A 139 2.65 -4.93 23.20
C GLN A 139 1.80 -5.66 22.16
N GLY A 140 2.47 -6.25 21.14
CA GLY A 140 1.84 -6.97 20.05
C GLY A 140 1.29 -6.08 18.93
N HIS A 141 1.57 -4.78 18.93
CA HIS A 141 1.20 -3.85 17.89
C HIS A 141 2.40 -3.02 17.46
N PHE A 142 2.51 -2.78 16.16
CA PHE A 142 3.53 -1.90 15.60
C PHE A 142 3.07 -0.44 15.64
N ASP A 143 4.05 0.46 15.79
CA ASP A 143 3.84 1.89 15.64
C ASP A 143 3.43 2.21 14.19
N PRO A 144 2.26 2.83 13.94
CA PRO A 144 1.79 3.14 12.60
C PRO A 144 2.52 4.31 11.93
N HIS A 145 3.32 5.09 12.68
CA HIS A 145 3.96 6.33 12.22
C HIS A 145 5.26 6.08 11.43
N VAL A 146 5.26 5.08 10.54
CA VAL A 146 6.43 4.60 9.81
C VAL A 146 7.10 5.69 8.96
N TRP A 147 6.35 6.69 8.51
CA TRP A 147 6.89 7.81 7.71
C TRP A 147 7.86 8.72 8.50
N MET A 148 7.90 8.62 9.81
CA MET A 148 8.86 9.34 10.66
C MET A 148 10.28 8.77 10.53
N ASP A 149 10.43 7.52 10.08
CA ASP A 149 11.70 6.93 9.65
C ASP A 149 11.74 6.92 8.11
N VAL A 150 12.54 7.84 7.54
CA VAL A 150 12.64 8.01 6.08
C VAL A 150 13.16 6.74 5.40
N ALA A 151 14.08 6.01 6.05
CA ALA A 151 14.62 4.77 5.51
C ALA A 151 13.57 3.65 5.49
N ALA A 152 12.78 3.52 6.55
CA ALA A 152 11.65 2.59 6.59
C ALA A 152 10.56 2.99 5.58
N TRP A 153 10.24 4.29 5.47
CA TRP A 153 9.26 4.81 4.53
C TRP A 153 9.64 4.57 3.07
N SER A 154 10.94 4.58 2.73
CA SER A 154 11.44 4.18 1.40
C SER A 154 10.99 2.77 1.01
N LYS A 155 10.81 1.85 1.98
CA LYS A 155 10.26 0.52 1.72
C LYS A 155 8.78 0.56 1.38
N GLY A 156 8.05 1.53 1.90
CA GLY A 156 6.67 1.82 1.49
C GLY A 156 6.58 2.20 0.01
N VAL A 157 7.51 3.03 -0.48
CA VAL A 157 7.60 3.38 -1.91
C VAL A 157 7.80 2.14 -2.79
N GLU A 158 8.72 1.24 -2.40
CA GLU A 158 8.96 -0.03 -3.09
C GLU A 158 7.71 -0.93 -3.08
N ALA A 159 7.00 -0.97 -1.94
CA ALA A 159 5.76 -1.74 -1.80
C ALA A 159 4.64 -1.20 -2.71
N VAL A 160 4.48 0.12 -2.80
CA VAL A 160 3.53 0.77 -3.72
C VAL A 160 3.85 0.43 -5.17
N ALA A 161 5.14 0.51 -5.57
CA ALA A 161 5.54 0.17 -6.94
C ALA A 161 5.24 -1.28 -7.30
N LYS A 162 5.48 -2.21 -6.38
CA LYS A 162 5.14 -3.61 -6.55
C LYS A 162 3.63 -3.81 -6.69
N SER A 163 2.83 -3.21 -5.81
CA SER A 163 1.37 -3.30 -5.84
C SER A 163 0.78 -2.73 -7.12
N LEU A 164 1.27 -1.58 -7.59
CA LEU A 164 0.85 -1.01 -8.87
C LEU A 164 1.30 -1.87 -10.07
N GLY A 165 2.48 -2.48 -10.00
CA GLY A 165 2.96 -3.42 -11.01
C GLY A 165 2.13 -4.71 -11.08
N GLU A 166 1.61 -5.19 -9.95
CA GLU A 166 0.66 -6.32 -9.90
C GLU A 166 -0.73 -5.92 -10.42
N PHE A 167 -1.17 -4.70 -10.13
CA PHE A 167 -2.44 -4.15 -10.61
C PHE A 167 -2.40 -3.84 -12.11
N ASP A 168 -1.31 -3.30 -12.63
CA ASP A 168 -1.11 -2.86 -14.01
C ASP A 168 0.20 -3.41 -14.59
N PRO A 169 0.29 -4.73 -14.87
CA PRO A 169 1.51 -5.40 -15.28
C PRO A 169 2.22 -4.79 -16.51
N PRO A 170 1.51 -4.29 -17.55
CA PRO A 170 2.17 -3.70 -18.71
C PRO A 170 3.06 -2.49 -18.39
N HIS A 171 2.81 -1.79 -17.28
CA HIS A 171 3.55 -0.59 -16.87
C HIS A 171 4.40 -0.79 -15.61
N SER A 172 4.58 -2.03 -15.16
CA SER A 172 5.37 -2.37 -13.96
C SER A 172 6.77 -1.75 -13.98
N ALA A 173 7.45 -1.75 -15.13
CA ALA A 173 8.78 -1.14 -15.26
C ALA A 173 8.77 0.38 -15.03
N VAL A 174 7.69 1.08 -15.37
CA VAL A 174 7.54 2.53 -15.13
C VAL A 174 7.44 2.78 -13.63
N TYR A 175 6.60 2.03 -12.92
CA TYR A 175 6.44 2.17 -11.47
C TYR A 175 7.73 1.88 -10.71
N LEU A 176 8.46 0.84 -11.11
CA LEU A 176 9.77 0.52 -10.51
C LEU A 176 10.80 1.62 -10.76
N SER A 177 10.84 2.20 -11.98
CA SER A 177 11.73 3.30 -12.30
C SER A 177 11.42 4.57 -11.49
N ASN A 178 10.13 4.91 -11.36
CA ASN A 178 9.69 6.04 -10.57
C ASN A 178 10.01 5.85 -9.08
N ALA A 179 9.78 4.65 -8.55
CA ALA A 179 10.14 4.31 -7.18
C ALA A 179 11.65 4.41 -6.94
N ALA A 180 12.48 3.90 -7.85
CA ALA A 180 13.93 4.00 -7.72
C ALA A 180 14.41 5.45 -7.69
N ARG A 181 13.84 6.33 -8.52
CA ARG A 181 14.12 7.76 -8.49
C ARG A 181 13.75 8.35 -7.12
N TYR A 182 12.53 8.13 -6.66
CA TYR A 182 12.04 8.73 -5.43
C TYR A 182 12.73 8.17 -4.18
N THR A 183 13.06 6.89 -4.14
CA THR A 183 13.86 6.32 -3.04
C THR A 183 15.27 6.90 -2.98
N SER A 184 15.85 7.29 -4.11
CA SER A 184 17.13 8.02 -4.13
C SER A 184 17.01 9.42 -3.48
N GLU A 185 15.91 10.13 -3.75
CA GLU A 185 15.61 11.42 -3.12
C GLU A 185 15.39 11.26 -1.60
N LEU A 186 14.65 10.23 -1.18
CA LEU A 186 14.44 9.90 0.23
C LEU A 186 15.76 9.52 0.94
N SER A 187 16.67 8.81 0.27
CA SER A 187 17.99 8.50 0.83
C SER A 187 18.82 9.76 1.11
N ALA A 188 18.75 10.75 0.23
CA ALA A 188 19.39 12.04 0.44
C ALA A 188 18.74 12.79 1.63
N LEU A 189 17.40 12.73 1.74
CA LEU A 189 16.66 13.31 2.86
C LEU A 189 17.00 12.64 4.19
N ASP A 190 17.10 11.31 4.23
CA ASP A 190 17.51 10.58 5.45
C ASP A 190 18.90 11.01 5.92
N THR A 191 19.84 11.12 4.98
CA THR A 191 21.19 11.60 5.26
C THR A 191 21.16 13.01 5.82
N TYR A 192 20.44 13.91 5.18
CA TYR A 192 20.29 15.30 5.64
C TYR A 192 19.68 15.37 7.04
N ALA A 193 18.61 14.61 7.30
CA ALA A 193 17.95 14.58 8.60
C ALA A 193 18.88 14.09 9.70
N ARG A 194 19.60 12.99 9.46
CA ARG A 194 20.58 12.43 10.41
C ARG A 194 21.71 13.41 10.71
N ASP A 195 22.27 14.03 9.69
CA ASP A 195 23.36 14.99 9.86
C ASP A 195 22.89 16.23 10.60
N THR A 196 21.69 16.73 10.31
CA THR A 196 21.09 17.86 11.02
C THR A 196 20.86 17.53 12.50
N ILE A 197 20.29 16.36 12.81
CA ILE A 197 20.06 15.93 14.18
C ILE A 197 21.37 15.75 14.94
N ARG A 198 22.45 15.30 14.29
CA ARG A 198 23.79 15.17 14.91
C ARG A 198 24.39 16.50 15.35
N THR A 199 23.97 17.62 14.79
CA THR A 199 24.42 18.95 15.27
C THR A 199 23.89 19.31 16.63
N VAL A 200 22.82 18.66 17.09
CA VAL A 200 22.26 18.80 18.44
C VAL A 200 23.06 17.90 19.39
N ALA A 201 23.53 18.44 20.50
CA ALA A 201 24.27 17.65 21.49
C ALA A 201 23.39 16.51 22.06
N ASP A 202 23.97 15.34 22.32
CA ASP A 202 23.24 14.13 22.73
C ASP A 202 22.28 14.36 23.91
N LYS A 203 22.73 15.13 24.93
CA LYS A 203 21.89 15.46 26.07
C LYS A 203 20.72 16.39 25.79
N GLN A 204 20.70 17.02 24.60
CA GLN A 204 19.66 17.95 24.17
C GLN A 204 18.73 17.32 23.12
N ARG A 205 19.03 16.08 22.67
CA ARG A 205 18.19 15.34 21.73
C ARG A 205 16.99 14.71 22.43
N VAL A 206 16.09 15.57 22.88
CA VAL A 206 14.82 15.16 23.50
C VAL A 206 13.69 15.61 22.62
N LEU A 207 12.89 14.68 22.13
CA LEU A 207 11.67 14.93 21.38
C LEU A 207 10.49 14.63 22.29
N ILE A 208 9.56 15.57 22.37
CA ILE A 208 8.29 15.41 23.08
C ILE A 208 7.18 15.46 22.04
N THR A 209 6.38 14.42 21.96
CA THR A 209 5.24 14.34 21.05
C THR A 209 3.91 14.39 21.80
N ALA A 210 2.83 14.68 21.09
CA ALA A 210 1.49 14.75 21.69
C ALA A 210 0.84 13.38 21.90
N HIS A 211 1.43 12.33 21.31
CA HIS A 211 0.95 10.94 21.42
C HIS A 211 2.08 9.97 21.15
#